data_c5863857fbe62fa563361951ef1c96f9
#
_entry.id   c5863857fbe62fa563361951ef1c96f9
#
_cell.length_a   1.000
_cell.length_b   1.000
_cell.length_c   1.000
_cell.angle_alpha   90.00
_cell.angle_beta   90.00
_cell.angle_gamma   90.00
#
_symmetry.space_group_name_H-M   'P 1'
#
loop_
_entity.id
_entity.type
_entity.pdbx_description
1 polymer ?
#
loop_
_entity_poly.entity_id
_entity_poly.type
_entity_poly.pdbx_seq_one_letter_code
_entity_poly.pdbx_strand_id
1 'polypeptide(L)'
;MEKAQGARRLAAAHHQGVLCTNSAKREGYPFGSVTPYALDGQGRPLFLISSMAVHTKNLAANPKAALLVSEETSEEGLLSGARANLLGSVAEVPDAEEPAAREAYLAQHPAAAQWADFGDFAFYRMDVAEVYYVGGFGMMGWVSASDYAGANPASEG
;
A
#
# COMPACT_ATOMS: atom_id res chain seq x y z
N MET A 1 -10.19 -15.99 -6.83
CA MET A 1 -10.50 -14.93 -7.81
C MET A 1 -11.32 -13.80 -7.19
N GLU A 2 -12.43 -14.08 -6.54
CA GLU A 2 -13.25 -13.04 -5.89
C GLU A 2 -12.50 -12.24 -4.82
N LYS A 3 -11.74 -12.92 -3.97
CA LYS A 3 -10.94 -12.23 -2.94
C LYS A 3 -9.88 -11.34 -3.56
N ALA A 4 -9.22 -11.81 -4.61
CA ALA A 4 -8.20 -11.02 -5.30
C ALA A 4 -8.80 -9.77 -5.95
N GLN A 5 -9.93 -9.91 -6.61
CA GLN A 5 -10.66 -8.78 -7.20
C GLN A 5 -11.13 -7.79 -6.13
N GLY A 6 -11.65 -8.31 -5.02
CA GLY A 6 -12.05 -7.49 -3.88
C GLY A 6 -10.90 -6.69 -3.29
N ALA A 7 -9.76 -7.33 -3.09
CA ALA A 7 -8.55 -6.68 -2.58
C ALA A 7 -8.05 -5.60 -3.54
N ARG A 8 -7.99 -5.87 -4.84
CA ARG A 8 -7.58 -4.89 -5.85
C ARG A 8 -8.53 -3.69 -5.91
N ARG A 9 -9.83 -3.94 -5.83
CA ARG A 9 -10.86 -2.91 -5.84
C ARG A 9 -10.77 -2.01 -4.61
N LEU A 10 -10.61 -2.63 -3.44
CA LEU A 10 -10.45 -1.91 -2.18
C LEU A 10 -9.20 -1.02 -2.21
N ALA A 11 -8.07 -1.57 -2.63
CA ALA A 11 -6.82 -0.81 -2.71
C ALA A 11 -6.92 0.36 -3.70
N ALA A 12 -7.60 0.16 -4.84
CA ALA A 12 -7.78 1.20 -5.86
C ALA A 12 -8.76 2.30 -5.42
N ALA A 13 -9.71 1.99 -4.55
CA ALA A 13 -10.74 2.92 -4.09
C ALA A 13 -10.22 3.89 -3.01
N HIS A 14 -9.08 3.61 -2.40
CA HIS A 14 -8.53 4.40 -1.31
C HIS A 14 -7.20 5.03 -1.70
N HIS A 15 -6.84 6.12 -1.02
CA HIS A 15 -5.65 6.92 -1.33
C HIS A 15 -4.66 7.00 -0.18
N GLN A 16 -5.01 6.41 0.96
CA GLN A 16 -4.12 6.31 2.12
C GLN A 16 -4.43 5.05 2.90
N GLY A 17 -3.43 4.55 3.60
CA GLY A 17 -3.56 3.42 4.48
C GLY A 17 -2.58 3.53 5.63
N VAL A 18 -2.52 2.51 6.47
CA VAL A 18 -1.54 2.44 7.55
C VAL A 18 -0.37 1.60 7.08
N LEU A 19 0.77 2.25 6.89
CA LEU A 19 2.02 1.57 6.56
C LEU A 19 2.66 1.08 7.86
N CYS A 20 2.70 -0.24 8.03
CA CYS A 20 3.27 -0.88 9.21
C CYS A 20 4.67 -1.37 8.90
N THR A 21 5.64 -0.89 9.65
CA THR A 21 7.06 -1.21 9.47
C THR A 21 7.64 -1.78 10.76
N ASN A 22 8.82 -2.38 10.68
CA ASN A 22 9.54 -2.87 11.85
C ASN A 22 10.40 -1.76 12.43
N SER A 23 10.18 -1.39 13.70
CA SER A 23 10.89 -0.28 14.32
C SER A 23 12.40 -0.55 14.36
N ALA A 24 13.20 0.34 13.78
CA ALA A 24 14.65 0.28 13.86
C ALA A 24 15.15 0.75 15.24
N LYS A 25 14.46 1.70 15.83
CA LYS A 25 14.84 2.27 17.14
C LYS A 25 14.43 1.38 18.31
N ARG A 26 13.28 0.71 18.20
CA ARG A 26 12.73 -0.16 19.25
C ARG A 26 12.53 -1.55 18.68
N GLU A 27 13.59 -2.33 18.60
CA GLU A 27 13.58 -3.67 18.03
C GLU A 27 12.43 -4.53 18.59
N GLY A 28 11.75 -5.24 17.68
CA GLY A 28 10.64 -6.12 18.03
C GLY A 28 9.27 -5.43 18.04
N TYR A 29 9.23 -4.11 17.97
CA TYR A 29 7.95 -3.39 17.92
C TYR A 29 7.55 -3.05 16.48
N PRO A 30 6.28 -3.31 16.10
CA PRO A 30 5.73 -2.76 14.86
C PRO A 30 5.46 -1.27 15.01
N PHE A 31 5.56 -0.55 13.89
CA PHE A 31 5.34 0.90 13.85
C PHE A 31 4.37 1.22 12.71
N GLY A 32 3.25 1.86 13.03
CA GLY A 32 2.22 2.23 12.07
C GLY A 32 2.24 3.71 11.73
N SER A 33 2.15 4.03 10.44
CA SER A 33 2.10 5.41 9.94
C SER A 33 0.96 5.55 8.94
N VAL A 34 0.08 6.54 9.11
CA VAL A 34 -0.88 6.88 8.06
C VAL A 34 -0.10 7.46 6.89
N THR A 35 -0.21 6.84 5.73
CA THR A 35 0.63 7.15 4.57
C THR A 35 -0.21 7.18 3.30
N PRO A 36 -0.13 8.27 2.52
CA PRO A 36 -0.73 8.31 1.19
C PRO A 36 -0.04 7.30 0.27
N TYR A 37 -0.81 6.70 -0.62
CA TYR A 37 -0.27 5.80 -1.64
C TYR A 37 -1.04 5.93 -2.95
N ALA A 38 -0.45 5.45 -4.02
CA ALA A 38 -1.09 5.21 -5.29
C ALA A 38 -0.72 3.81 -5.77
N LEU A 39 -1.48 3.25 -6.69
CA LEU A 39 -1.18 1.94 -7.26
C LEU A 39 -0.58 2.08 -8.65
N ASP A 40 0.37 1.22 -8.98
CA ASP A 40 0.80 1.04 -10.37
C ASP A 40 -0.15 0.07 -11.10
N GLY A 41 0.15 -0.23 -12.37
CA GLY A 41 -0.69 -1.09 -13.20
C GLY A 41 -0.83 -2.53 -12.70
N GLN A 42 0.07 -2.98 -11.83
CA GLN A 42 0.04 -4.31 -11.20
C GLN A 42 -0.57 -4.29 -9.80
N GLY A 43 -1.07 -3.14 -9.36
CA GLY A 43 -1.64 -2.98 -8.04
C GLY A 43 -0.62 -2.81 -6.93
N ARG A 44 0.65 -2.58 -7.27
CA ARG A 44 1.70 -2.37 -6.27
C ARG A 44 1.61 -0.97 -5.69
N PRO A 45 1.56 -0.84 -4.36
CA PRO A 45 1.55 0.49 -3.74
C PRO A 45 2.84 1.27 -4.00
N LEU A 46 2.65 2.53 -4.38
CA LEU A 46 3.71 3.53 -4.55
C LEU A 46 3.57 4.56 -3.45
N PHE A 47 4.71 4.98 -2.90
CA PHE A 47 4.78 5.97 -1.84
C PHE A 47 5.77 7.07 -2.23
N LEU A 48 5.46 8.30 -1.87
CA LEU A 48 6.41 9.41 -1.95
C LEU A 48 6.73 9.81 -0.52
N ILE A 49 7.90 9.41 -0.03
CA ILE A 49 8.26 9.55 1.37
C ILE A 49 9.63 10.18 1.57
N SER A 50 9.77 10.87 2.70
CA SER A 50 11.00 11.57 3.08
C SER A 50 12.00 10.62 3.74
N SER A 51 13.28 10.77 3.44
CA SER A 51 14.36 10.08 4.13
C SER A 51 14.42 10.40 5.63
N MET A 52 13.81 11.50 6.06
CA MET A 52 13.79 11.92 7.46
C MET A 52 12.68 11.24 8.27
N ALA A 53 11.68 10.65 7.62
CA ALA A 53 10.56 10.02 8.30
C ALA A 53 10.99 8.72 8.99
N VAL A 54 10.35 8.42 10.13
CA VAL A 54 10.65 7.21 10.91
C VAL A 54 10.39 5.94 10.10
N HIS A 55 9.27 5.87 9.36
CA HIS A 55 8.97 4.70 8.55
C HIS A 55 10.01 4.46 7.45
N THR A 56 10.58 5.52 6.86
CA THR A 56 11.63 5.38 5.84
C THR A 56 12.91 4.79 6.45
N LYS A 57 13.28 5.26 7.65
CA LYS A 57 14.44 4.71 8.38
C LYS A 57 14.21 3.25 8.77
N ASN A 58 12.98 2.91 9.17
CA ASN A 58 12.61 1.54 9.48
C ASN A 58 12.75 0.64 8.26
N LEU A 59 12.30 1.09 7.08
CA LEU A 59 12.40 0.34 5.83
C LEU A 59 13.83 0.14 5.37
N ALA A 60 14.71 1.11 5.61
CA ALA A 60 16.14 0.96 5.31
C ALA A 60 16.78 -0.15 6.14
N ALA A 61 16.36 -0.32 7.39
CA ALA A 61 16.86 -1.38 8.27
C ALA A 61 16.19 -2.74 7.98
N ASN A 62 14.90 -2.74 7.66
CA ASN A 62 14.13 -3.94 7.32
C ASN A 62 13.01 -3.57 6.34
N PRO A 63 13.11 -4.00 5.08
CA PRO A 63 12.14 -3.59 4.05
C PRO A 63 10.77 -4.26 4.16
N LYS A 64 10.63 -5.28 5.00
CA LYS A 64 9.35 -5.97 5.16
C LYS A 64 8.34 -5.07 5.84
N ALA A 65 7.15 -4.97 5.23
CA ALA A 65 6.10 -4.06 5.67
C ALA A 65 4.73 -4.63 5.36
N ALA A 66 3.73 -4.02 5.98
CA ALA A 66 2.33 -4.24 5.63
C ALA A 66 1.67 -2.90 5.36
N LEU A 67 0.78 -2.86 4.38
CA LEU A 67 -0.12 -1.72 4.16
C LEU A 67 -1.53 -2.18 4.49
N LEU A 68 -2.10 -1.62 5.54
CA LEU A 68 -3.48 -1.87 5.92
C LEU A 68 -4.39 -0.83 5.27
N VAL A 69 -5.32 -1.30 4.46
CA VAL A 69 -6.35 -0.48 3.82
C VAL A 69 -7.71 -0.98 4.30
N SER A 70 -8.58 -0.08 4.71
CA SER A 70 -9.91 -0.44 5.18
C SER A 70 -10.97 0.53 4.69
N GLU A 71 -12.17 0.02 4.47
CA GLU A 71 -13.33 0.87 4.20
C GLU A 71 -13.70 1.69 5.43
N GLU A 72 -14.21 2.89 5.19
CA GLU A 72 -14.88 3.65 6.23
C GLU A 72 -16.23 2.99 6.52
N THR A 73 -16.51 2.74 7.78
CA THR A 73 -17.76 2.12 8.23
C THR A 73 -18.41 2.95 9.34
N SER A 74 -19.74 2.83 9.47
CA SER A 74 -20.45 3.37 10.62
C SER A 74 -20.13 2.53 11.87
N GLU A 75 -20.39 3.07 13.06
CA GLU A 75 -20.20 2.34 14.32
C GLU A 75 -20.92 0.98 14.34
N GLU A 76 -22.09 0.90 13.73
CA GLU A 76 -22.88 -0.34 13.65
C GLU A 76 -22.26 -1.38 12.70
N GLY A 77 -21.44 -0.95 11.75
CA GLY A 77 -20.85 -1.81 10.73
C GLY A 77 -19.35 -2.01 10.82
N LEU A 78 -18.71 -1.73 11.95
CA LEU A 78 -17.25 -1.76 12.07
C LEU A 78 -16.60 -3.07 11.62
N LEU A 79 -17.21 -4.20 11.88
CA LEU A 79 -16.67 -5.51 11.51
C LEU A 79 -17.16 -6.00 10.14
N SER A 80 -18.11 -5.29 9.51
CA SER A 80 -18.64 -5.67 8.20
C SER A 80 -17.91 -5.00 7.02
N GLY A 81 -17.10 -3.96 7.29
CA GLY A 81 -16.34 -3.27 6.26
C GLY A 81 -15.20 -4.13 5.70
N ALA A 82 -14.94 -3.96 4.40
CA ALA A 82 -13.83 -4.63 3.77
C ALA A 82 -12.49 -4.06 4.26
N ARG A 83 -11.50 -4.93 4.38
CA ARG A 83 -10.14 -4.55 4.74
C ARG A 83 -9.12 -5.51 4.15
N ALA A 84 -7.92 -5.00 3.91
CA ALA A 84 -6.84 -5.79 3.36
C ALA A 84 -5.52 -5.42 4.00
N ASN A 85 -4.69 -6.43 4.27
CA ASN A 85 -3.29 -6.25 4.58
C ASN A 85 -2.48 -6.69 3.36
N LEU A 86 -1.80 -5.74 2.73
CA LEU A 86 -0.85 -6.03 1.67
C LEU A 86 0.53 -6.22 2.31
N LEU A 87 1.07 -7.41 2.23
CA LEU A 87 2.37 -7.74 2.81
C LEU A 87 3.42 -7.75 1.71
N GLY A 88 4.57 -7.14 1.96
CA GLY A 88 5.63 -7.14 0.97
C GLY A 88 6.88 -6.42 1.43
N SER A 89 7.80 -6.22 0.49
CA SER A 89 9.02 -5.45 0.72
C SER A 89 8.90 -4.11 0.05
N VAL A 90 9.23 -3.04 0.79
CA VAL A 90 9.20 -1.66 0.28
C VAL A 90 10.62 -1.17 0.09
N ALA A 91 10.92 -0.75 -1.12
CA ALA A 91 12.23 -0.21 -1.48
C ALA A 91 12.07 0.97 -2.44
N GLU A 92 13.11 1.77 -2.53
CA GLU A 92 13.14 2.89 -3.48
C GLU A 92 12.99 2.36 -4.91
N VAL A 93 12.18 3.03 -5.70
CA VAL A 93 11.95 2.69 -7.11
C VAL A 93 13.25 2.91 -7.88
N PRO A 94 13.71 1.92 -8.70
CA PRO A 94 14.90 2.12 -9.53
C PRO A 94 14.77 3.32 -10.47
N ASP A 95 15.88 3.99 -10.75
CA ASP A 95 15.90 5.21 -11.58
C ASP A 95 15.20 5.03 -12.94
N ALA A 96 15.36 3.87 -13.57
CA ALA A 96 14.73 3.58 -14.86
C ALA A 96 13.20 3.52 -14.78
N GLU A 97 12.64 3.20 -13.62
CA GLU A 97 11.20 3.06 -13.40
C GLU A 97 10.59 4.28 -12.70
N GLU A 98 11.42 5.22 -12.26
CA GLU A 98 10.96 6.40 -11.52
C GLU A 98 9.97 7.26 -12.32
N PRO A 99 10.18 7.54 -13.62
CA PRO A 99 9.21 8.36 -14.37
C PRO A 99 7.81 7.77 -14.41
N ALA A 100 7.67 6.45 -14.56
CA ALA A 100 6.37 5.79 -14.55
C ALA A 100 5.72 5.82 -13.17
N ALA A 101 6.52 5.61 -12.12
CA ALA A 101 6.05 5.68 -10.74
C ALA A 101 5.57 7.10 -10.38
N ARG A 102 6.32 8.10 -10.78
CA ARG A 102 5.97 9.52 -10.60
C ARG A 102 4.64 9.84 -11.27
N GLU A 103 4.47 9.44 -12.51
CA GLU A 103 3.22 9.68 -13.26
C GLU A 103 2.02 9.03 -12.56
N ALA A 104 2.14 7.78 -12.17
CA ALA A 104 1.07 7.05 -11.48
C ALA A 104 0.73 7.69 -10.13
N TYR A 105 1.74 8.06 -9.35
CA TYR A 105 1.53 8.68 -8.05
C TYR A 105 0.90 10.06 -8.15
N LEU A 106 1.41 10.92 -9.01
CA LEU A 106 0.92 12.30 -9.16
C LEU A 106 -0.46 12.37 -9.81
N ALA A 107 -0.87 11.33 -10.55
CA ALA A 107 -2.25 11.23 -11.05
C ALA A 107 -3.26 11.12 -9.91
N GLN A 108 -2.91 10.44 -8.82
CA GLN A 108 -3.75 10.29 -7.63
C GLN A 108 -3.54 11.40 -6.59
N HIS A 109 -2.34 11.96 -6.52
CA HIS A 109 -1.96 12.99 -5.55
C HIS A 109 -1.32 14.19 -6.25
N PRO A 110 -2.08 14.96 -7.05
CA PRO A 110 -1.49 16.06 -7.84
C PRO A 110 -0.84 17.14 -6.99
N ALA A 111 -1.33 17.38 -5.77
CA ALA A 111 -0.71 18.36 -4.86
C ALA A 111 0.72 17.97 -4.46
N ALA A 112 1.07 16.70 -4.53
CA ALA A 112 2.42 16.22 -4.18
C ALA A 112 3.49 16.71 -5.15
N ALA A 113 3.14 17.23 -6.31
CA ALA A 113 4.07 17.87 -7.23
C ALA A 113 4.86 19.00 -6.56
N GLN A 114 4.28 19.63 -5.53
CA GLN A 114 4.91 20.72 -4.79
C GLN A 114 6.17 20.28 -4.01
N TRP A 115 6.27 19.00 -3.62
CA TRP A 115 7.42 18.50 -2.85
C TRP A 115 8.10 17.27 -3.46
N ALA A 116 7.59 16.75 -4.57
CA ALA A 116 8.14 15.55 -5.20
C ALA A 116 9.62 15.69 -5.60
N ASP A 117 10.08 16.92 -5.87
CA ASP A 117 11.46 17.20 -6.25
C ASP A 117 12.34 17.69 -5.09
N PHE A 118 11.82 17.72 -3.87
CA PHE A 118 12.64 18.03 -2.70
C PHE A 118 13.67 16.91 -2.50
N GLY A 119 14.89 17.29 -2.17
CA GLY A 119 16.04 16.37 -2.12
C GLY A 119 15.92 15.23 -1.11
N ASP A 120 15.05 15.35 -0.10
CA ASP A 120 14.82 14.32 0.91
C ASP A 120 13.66 13.39 0.56
N PHE A 121 12.89 13.65 -0.52
CA PHE A 121 11.77 12.81 -0.96
C PHE A 121 12.19 11.89 -2.10
N ALA A 122 11.69 10.66 -2.08
CA ALA A 122 11.86 9.70 -3.17
C ALA A 122 10.62 8.81 -3.29
N PHE A 123 10.45 8.21 -4.47
CA PHE A 123 9.39 7.23 -4.71
C PHE A 123 9.84 5.85 -4.26
N TYR A 124 8.96 5.19 -3.50
CA TYR A 124 9.13 3.83 -3.01
C TYR A 124 8.00 2.96 -3.52
N ARG A 125 8.24 1.68 -3.62
CA ARG A 125 7.24 0.72 -4.10
C ARG A 125 7.26 -0.52 -3.24
N MET A 126 6.06 -1.06 -2.95
CA MET A 126 5.92 -2.35 -2.31
C MET A 126 5.84 -3.45 -3.36
N ASP A 127 6.76 -4.40 -3.31
CA ASP A 127 6.63 -5.67 -4.01
C ASP A 127 5.74 -6.57 -3.17
N VAL A 128 4.49 -6.73 -3.62
CA VAL A 128 3.48 -7.47 -2.86
C VAL A 128 3.80 -8.96 -2.87
N ALA A 129 3.98 -9.53 -1.68
CA ALA A 129 4.24 -10.96 -1.50
C ALA A 129 2.95 -11.75 -1.29
N GLU A 130 2.02 -11.19 -0.53
CA GLU A 130 0.77 -11.83 -0.19
C GLU A 130 -0.22 -10.80 0.34
N VAL A 131 -1.51 -11.07 0.22
CA VAL A 131 -2.56 -10.19 0.73
C VAL A 131 -3.51 -11.00 1.61
N TYR A 132 -3.83 -10.49 2.79
CA TYR A 132 -4.92 -11.00 3.59
C TYR A 132 -6.13 -10.09 3.42
N TYR A 133 -7.22 -10.64 2.87
CA TYR A 133 -8.42 -9.88 2.53
C TYR A 133 -9.62 -10.36 3.36
N VAL A 134 -10.36 -9.38 3.86
CA VAL A 134 -11.66 -9.58 4.48
C VAL A 134 -12.68 -8.72 3.75
N GLY A 135 -13.64 -9.34 3.09
CA GLY A 135 -14.66 -8.65 2.29
C GLY A 135 -15.98 -8.41 3.04
N GLY A 136 -15.95 -8.50 4.35
CA GLY A 136 -17.10 -8.47 5.21
C GLY A 136 -17.33 -9.84 5.84
N PHE A 137 -18.54 -10.08 6.35
CA PHE A 137 -18.85 -11.36 7.00
C PHE A 137 -18.78 -12.52 6.00
N GLY A 138 -18.06 -13.57 6.38
CA GLY A 138 -18.00 -14.83 5.64
C GLY A 138 -17.02 -14.86 4.45
N MET A 139 -16.44 -13.74 4.06
CA MET A 139 -15.45 -13.71 2.99
C MET A 139 -14.11 -13.23 3.54
N MET A 140 -13.19 -14.15 3.78
CA MET A 140 -11.84 -13.82 4.26
C MET A 140 -10.85 -14.88 3.81
N GLY A 141 -9.61 -14.48 3.67
CA GLY A 141 -8.51 -15.40 3.38
C GLY A 141 -7.33 -14.77 2.70
N TRP A 142 -6.33 -15.59 2.47
CA TRP A 142 -5.09 -15.20 1.83
C TRP A 142 -5.23 -15.20 0.31
N VAL A 143 -4.59 -14.23 -0.32
CA VAL A 143 -4.51 -14.05 -1.77
C VAL A 143 -3.04 -14.05 -2.15
N SER A 144 -2.64 -14.89 -3.11
CA SER A 144 -1.26 -14.94 -3.58
C SER A 144 -0.89 -13.66 -4.33
N ALA A 145 0.42 -13.39 -4.40
CA ALA A 145 0.93 -12.26 -5.18
C ALA A 145 0.48 -12.29 -6.64
N SER A 146 0.51 -13.47 -7.26
CA SER A 146 0.12 -13.62 -8.67
C SER A 146 -1.37 -13.41 -8.88
N ASP A 147 -2.22 -13.91 -7.99
CA ASP A 147 -3.67 -13.69 -8.08
C ASP A 147 -4.03 -12.22 -7.87
N TYR A 148 -3.37 -11.56 -6.93
CA TYR A 148 -3.55 -10.13 -6.69
C TYR A 148 -3.13 -9.31 -7.91
N ALA A 149 -1.94 -9.56 -8.46
CA ALA A 149 -1.43 -8.82 -9.62
C ALA A 149 -2.29 -9.03 -10.87
N GLY A 150 -2.80 -10.25 -11.05
CA GLY A 150 -3.62 -10.63 -12.21
C GLY A 150 -5.09 -10.23 -12.10
N ALA A 151 -5.54 -9.76 -10.94
CA ALA A 151 -6.94 -9.38 -10.75
C ALA A 151 -7.27 -8.07 -11.48
N ASN A 152 -8.47 -8.01 -12.06
CA ASN A 152 -8.95 -6.80 -12.71
C ASN A 152 -9.88 -6.03 -11.76
N PRO A 153 -9.49 -4.85 -11.28
CA PRO A 153 -10.33 -4.08 -10.35
C PRO A 153 -11.62 -3.55 -10.99
N ALA A 154 -11.69 -3.48 -12.32
CA ALA A 154 -12.86 -3.01 -13.05
C ALA A 154 -13.86 -4.12 -13.36
N SER A 155 -13.52 -5.41 -13.15
CA SER A 155 -14.47 -6.49 -13.38
C SER A 155 -15.50 -6.54 -12.27
N GLU A 156 -16.76 -6.44 -12.64
CA GLU A 156 -17.87 -6.71 -11.72
C GLU A 156 -17.90 -8.22 -11.47
N GLY A 157 -17.74 -8.59 -10.22
CA GLY A 157 -17.82 -9.98 -9.79
C GLY A 157 -19.26 -10.48 -9.76
#